data_33fdb1d32466cc6c1253f0fb9f7e4fed
#
_entry.id   33fdb1d32466cc6c1253f0fb9f7e4fed
#
_cell.length_a   1.000
_cell.length_b   1.000
_cell.length_c   1.000
_cell.angle_alpha   90.00
_cell.angle_beta   90.00
_cell.angle_gamma   90.00
#
_symmetry.space_group_name_H-M   'P 1'
#
loop_
_entity.id
_entity.type
_entity.pdbx_description
1 polymer ?
#
loop_
_entity_poly.entity_id
_entity_poly.type
_entity_poly.pdbx_seq_one_letter_code
_entity_poly.pdbx_strand_id
1 'polypeptide(L)'
;MKKFLILPLLVIASFCFAQDTEEIIGKPIKIGNILVAENDISEDLNLEDAKKACQALGKGWRLPTYAEMNIIFKNRDKIGGFEENMYWTSSVLNSNLGVSFKFWYSSKNSKLGHKGSSQKSFLLYVRAVKTL
;
A
#
# COMPACT_ATOMS: atom_id res chain seq x y z
N MET A 1 -20.32 -32.10 -31.15
CA MET A 1 -19.88 -31.85 -30.79
C MET A 1 -19.35 -30.86 -30.38
N LYS A 2 -19.53 -30.11 -30.00
CA LYS A 2 -19.11 -29.20 -29.66
C LYS A 2 -19.25 -28.71 -28.59
N LYS A 3 -18.97 -28.34 -27.83
CA LYS A 3 -19.06 -28.02 -26.79
C LYS A 3 -18.45 -26.98 -26.40
N PHE A 4 -18.64 -26.07 -25.83
CA PHE A 4 -18.21 -25.10 -25.54
C PHE A 4 -18.23 -24.48 -24.61
N LEU A 5 -18.12 -24.04 -24.05
CA LEU A 5 -17.46 -23.52 -23.50
C LEU A 5 -17.78 -22.32 -23.07
N ILE A 6 -18.43 -22.02 -22.23
CA ILE A 6 -18.88 -20.97 -21.74
C ILE A 6 -18.26 -20.56 -20.54
N LEU A 7 -17.53 -21.29 -19.97
CA LEU A 7 -16.84 -21.09 -18.88
C LEU A 7 -16.01 -19.96 -18.74
N PRO A 8 -15.43 -19.40 -19.59
CA PRO A 8 -14.39 -18.46 -19.52
C PRO A 8 -14.71 -17.18 -18.81
N LEU A 9 -15.92 -16.74 -18.78
CA LEU A 9 -16.20 -15.45 -18.22
C LEU A 9 -15.91 -15.32 -16.75
N LEU A 10 -16.24 -16.31 -15.96
CA LEU A 10 -15.97 -16.30 -14.55
C LEU A 10 -14.50 -16.38 -14.23
N VAL A 11 -13.79 -17.14 -15.02
CA VAL A 11 -12.35 -17.30 -14.85
C VAL A 11 -11.62 -15.99 -15.13
N ILE A 12 -12.08 -15.23 -16.09
CA ILE A 12 -11.48 -13.96 -16.43
C ILE A 12 -11.56 -12.96 -15.29
N ALA A 13 -12.68 -12.89 -14.61
CA ALA A 13 -12.84 -11.98 -13.48
C ALA A 13 -11.88 -12.33 -12.35
N SER A 14 -11.75 -13.60 -12.03
CA SER A 14 -10.81 -14.03 -11.00
C SER A 14 -9.37 -13.77 -11.41
N PHE A 15 -9.07 -13.94 -12.66
CA PHE A 15 -7.75 -13.72 -13.19
C PHE A 15 -7.35 -12.24 -13.12
N CYS A 16 -8.25 -11.33 -13.41
CA CYS A 16 -7.96 -9.89 -13.29
C CYS A 16 -7.63 -9.49 -11.85
N PHE A 17 -8.34 -10.06 -10.89
CA PHE A 17 -8.07 -9.80 -9.50
C PHE A 17 -6.68 -10.28 -9.11
N ALA A 18 -6.29 -11.46 -9.54
CA ALA A 18 -4.98 -12.02 -9.25
C ALA A 18 -3.86 -11.21 -9.92
N GLN A 19 -4.08 -10.70 -11.13
CA GLN A 19 -3.11 -9.86 -11.81
C GLN A 19 -2.86 -8.56 -11.06
N ASP A 20 -3.91 -7.91 -10.56
CA ASP A 20 -3.76 -6.69 -9.79
C ASP A 20 -2.93 -6.93 -8.53
N THR A 21 -3.16 -8.04 -7.84
CA THR A 21 -2.40 -8.42 -6.65
C THR A 21 -0.93 -8.64 -6.99
N GLU A 22 -0.64 -9.40 -8.05
CA GLU A 22 0.73 -9.67 -8.47
C GLU A 22 1.45 -8.39 -8.91
N GLU A 23 0.75 -7.50 -9.58
CA GLU A 23 1.32 -6.23 -10.01
C GLU A 23 1.65 -5.33 -8.83
N ILE A 24 0.78 -5.27 -7.84
CA ILE A 24 0.98 -4.44 -6.64
C ILE A 24 2.16 -4.98 -5.82
N ILE A 25 2.16 -6.25 -5.51
CA ILE A 25 3.24 -6.86 -4.75
C ILE A 25 4.54 -6.82 -5.54
N GLY A 26 4.49 -7.19 -6.81
CA GLY A 26 5.63 -7.22 -7.71
C GLY A 26 6.79 -8.01 -7.14
N LYS A 27 7.96 -7.40 -7.16
CA LYS A 27 9.15 -7.92 -6.50
C LYS A 27 9.33 -7.14 -5.20
N PRO A 28 8.81 -7.62 -4.08
CA PRO A 28 8.84 -6.84 -2.85
C PRO A 28 10.26 -6.63 -2.36
N ILE A 29 10.49 -5.47 -1.77
CA ILE A 29 11.82 -5.05 -1.33
C ILE A 29 11.93 -5.29 0.17
N LYS A 30 12.98 -5.98 0.57
CA LYS A 30 13.25 -6.22 1.98
C LYS A 30 13.95 -5.03 2.61
N ILE A 31 13.35 -4.47 3.64
CA ILE A 31 13.95 -3.41 4.45
C ILE A 31 13.86 -3.84 5.91
N GLY A 32 14.99 -4.15 6.51
CA GLY A 32 14.99 -4.67 7.88
C GLY A 32 14.21 -5.97 7.98
N ASN A 33 13.19 -5.99 8.81
CA ASN A 33 12.34 -7.17 9.02
C ASN A 33 11.00 -7.09 8.31
N ILE A 34 10.85 -6.20 7.36
CA ILE A 34 9.62 -6.10 6.58
C ILE A 34 9.91 -6.22 5.09
N LEU A 35 8.91 -6.69 4.37
CA LEU A 35 8.84 -6.59 2.92
C LEU A 35 7.93 -5.42 2.56
N VAL A 36 8.35 -4.63 1.60
CA VAL A 36 7.55 -3.51 1.08
C VAL A 36 7.11 -3.87 -0.32
N ALA A 37 5.83 -3.77 -0.61
CA ALA A 37 5.31 -4.01 -1.95
C ALA A 37 5.99 -3.08 -2.96
N GLU A 38 6.22 -3.57 -4.15
CA GLU A 38 6.92 -2.80 -5.19
C GLU A 38 6.14 -1.57 -5.62
N ASN A 39 4.84 -1.66 -5.66
CA ASN A 39 3.97 -0.60 -6.16
C ASN A 39 2.90 -0.20 -5.14
N ASP A 40 2.43 1.04 -5.26
CA ASP A 40 1.26 1.50 -4.51
C ASP A 40 0.02 0.73 -4.97
N ILE A 41 -0.97 0.64 -4.09
CA ILE A 41 -2.29 0.18 -4.51
C ILE A 41 -2.82 1.19 -5.52
N SER A 42 -3.44 0.68 -6.59
CA SER A 42 -3.77 1.48 -7.76
C SER A 42 -4.75 2.63 -7.54
N GLU A 43 -5.41 2.67 -6.41
CA GLU A 43 -6.36 3.71 -6.07
C GLU A 43 -6.00 4.36 -4.73
N ASP A 44 -6.34 5.63 -4.57
CA ASP A 44 -6.35 6.24 -3.25
C ASP A 44 -7.63 5.81 -2.53
N LEU A 45 -7.53 5.52 -1.26
CA LEU A 45 -8.58 4.86 -0.49
C LEU A 45 -8.74 5.53 0.88
N ASN A 46 -9.94 5.41 1.46
CA ASN A 46 -10.14 5.77 2.85
C ASN A 46 -9.46 4.71 3.74
N LEU A 47 -9.32 5.00 5.02
CA LEU A 47 -8.54 4.14 5.91
C LEU A 47 -9.08 2.71 6.00
N GLU A 48 -10.39 2.56 6.10
CA GLU A 48 -11.01 1.24 6.20
C GLU A 48 -10.77 0.41 4.94
N ASP A 49 -10.99 1.01 3.78
CA ASP A 49 -10.78 0.34 2.51
C ASP A 49 -9.30 0.09 2.26
N ALA A 50 -8.42 0.97 2.74
CA ALA A 50 -6.98 0.77 2.67
C ALA A 50 -6.55 -0.49 3.41
N LYS A 51 -7.08 -0.69 4.61
CA LYS A 51 -6.80 -1.90 5.40
C LYS A 51 -7.27 -3.16 4.66
N LYS A 52 -8.49 -3.12 4.12
CA LYS A 52 -9.05 -4.25 3.37
C LYS A 52 -8.25 -4.55 2.11
N ALA A 53 -7.83 -3.52 1.41
CA ALA A 53 -7.04 -3.68 0.19
C ALA A 53 -5.69 -4.34 0.47
N CYS A 54 -5.03 -3.98 1.57
CA CYS A 54 -3.79 -4.64 1.96
C CYS A 54 -4.03 -6.12 2.30
N GLN A 55 -5.08 -6.41 3.06
CA GLN A 55 -5.43 -7.78 3.42
C GLN A 55 -5.74 -8.63 2.19
N ALA A 56 -6.36 -8.04 1.18
CA ALA A 56 -6.69 -8.72 -0.06
C ALA A 56 -5.45 -9.15 -0.87
N LEU A 57 -4.29 -8.56 -0.61
CA LEU A 57 -3.05 -8.96 -1.28
C LEU A 57 -2.55 -10.33 -0.82
N GLY A 58 -3.00 -10.80 0.33
CA GLY A 58 -2.63 -12.10 0.85
C GLY A 58 -2.32 -12.04 2.34
N LYS A 59 -2.06 -13.21 2.90
CA LYS A 59 -1.84 -13.35 4.34
C LYS A 59 -0.64 -12.54 4.80
N GLY A 60 -0.85 -11.70 5.79
CA GLY A 60 0.20 -10.90 6.41
C GLY A 60 0.44 -9.54 5.79
N TRP A 61 -0.13 -9.25 4.64
CA TRP A 61 -0.03 -7.92 4.04
C TRP A 61 -0.93 -6.95 4.80
N ARG A 62 -0.38 -5.78 5.10
CA ARG A 62 -1.03 -4.78 5.97
C ARG A 62 -0.53 -3.37 5.68
N LEU A 63 -1.15 -2.39 6.30
CA LEU A 63 -0.61 -1.03 6.30
C LEU A 63 0.64 -0.96 7.16
N PRO A 64 1.62 -0.16 6.76
CA PRO A 64 2.79 0.08 7.60
C PRO A 64 2.43 0.93 8.82
N THR A 65 3.13 0.72 9.92
CA THR A 65 3.03 1.62 11.07
C THR A 65 3.73 2.94 10.74
N TYR A 66 3.50 3.97 11.53
CA TYR A 66 4.20 5.24 11.35
C TYR A 66 5.72 5.06 11.43
N ALA A 67 6.19 4.27 12.37
CA ALA A 67 7.63 3.99 12.51
C ALA A 67 8.19 3.29 11.27
N GLU A 68 7.45 2.33 10.73
CA GLU A 68 7.85 1.65 9.49
C GLU A 68 7.87 2.61 8.31
N MET A 69 6.91 3.52 8.22
CA MET A 69 6.91 4.52 7.15
C MET A 69 8.12 5.45 7.20
N ASN A 70 8.61 5.77 8.39
CA ASN A 70 9.86 6.52 8.51
C ASN A 70 11.05 5.74 7.94
N ILE A 71 11.12 4.45 8.20
CA ILE A 71 12.17 3.58 7.66
C ILE A 71 12.03 3.48 6.13
N ILE A 72 10.82 3.30 5.65
CA ILE A 72 10.51 3.27 4.22
C ILE A 72 10.94 4.58 3.56
N PHE A 73 10.61 5.71 4.17
CA PHE A 73 10.96 7.02 3.64
C PHE A 73 12.48 7.20 3.52
N LYS A 74 13.23 6.74 4.53
CA LYS A 74 14.69 6.79 4.48
C LYS A 74 15.26 5.95 3.35
N ASN A 75 14.57 4.91 2.96
CA ASN A 75 14.99 3.97 1.92
C ASN A 75 14.20 4.15 0.61
N ARG A 76 13.54 5.28 0.44
CA ARG A 76 12.64 5.50 -0.70
C ARG A 76 13.31 5.35 -2.06
N ASP A 77 14.58 5.67 -2.13
CA ASP A 77 15.31 5.55 -3.39
C ASP A 77 15.58 4.09 -3.77
N LYS A 78 15.70 3.22 -2.77
CA LYS A 78 15.87 1.79 -3.00
C LYS A 78 14.57 1.11 -3.38
N ILE A 79 13.47 1.61 -2.82
CA ILE A 79 12.16 1.01 -3.02
C ILE A 79 11.52 1.54 -4.31
N GLY A 80 11.46 2.85 -4.44
CA GLY A 80 10.93 3.53 -5.62
C GLY A 80 9.42 3.55 -5.70
N GLY A 81 8.94 4.27 -6.69
CA GLY A 81 7.52 4.31 -7.02
C GLY A 81 6.62 5.10 -6.09
N PHE A 82 7.19 5.90 -5.19
CA PHE A 82 6.38 6.73 -4.30
C PHE A 82 6.02 8.05 -4.96
N GLU A 83 4.76 8.46 -4.74
CA GLU A 83 4.29 9.77 -5.15
C GLU A 83 4.55 10.80 -4.06
N GLU A 84 4.71 12.05 -4.44
CA GLU A 84 4.78 13.15 -3.48
C GLU A 84 3.37 13.44 -2.96
N ASN A 85 2.90 12.61 -2.06
CA ASN A 85 1.54 12.65 -1.57
C ASN A 85 1.47 12.08 -0.14
N MET A 86 0.26 11.98 0.38
CA MET A 86 0.03 11.47 1.70
C MET A 86 -0.33 9.99 1.62
N TYR A 87 0.23 9.21 2.53
CA TYR A 87 0.01 7.77 2.63
C TYR A 87 -0.61 7.42 3.98
N TRP A 88 -1.49 6.44 3.98
CA TRP A 88 -2.03 5.91 5.22
C TRP A 88 -1.00 5.09 5.97
N THR A 89 -1.05 5.17 7.31
CA THR A 89 -0.37 4.24 8.20
C THR A 89 -1.42 3.47 9.00
N SER A 90 -1.00 2.41 9.68
CA SER A 90 -1.89 1.67 10.57
C SER A 90 -2.07 2.36 11.92
N SER A 91 -1.31 3.39 12.20
CA SER A 91 -1.41 4.14 13.46
C SER A 91 -2.68 5.00 13.46
N VAL A 92 -3.31 5.13 14.60
CA VAL A 92 -4.55 5.87 14.74
C VAL A 92 -4.38 6.93 15.83
N LEU A 93 -4.89 8.11 15.58
CA LEU A 93 -4.79 9.20 16.55
C LEU A 93 -5.99 9.21 17.49
N ASN A 94 -7.19 9.05 16.95
CA ASN A 94 -8.43 8.96 17.72
C ASN A 94 -9.51 8.29 16.86
N SER A 95 -10.77 8.32 17.33
CA SER A 95 -11.86 7.65 16.63
C SER A 95 -12.13 8.18 15.23
N ASN A 96 -11.79 9.43 14.95
CA ASN A 96 -12.07 10.08 13.67
C ASN A 96 -10.83 10.28 12.79
N LEU A 97 -9.64 10.28 13.37
CA LEU A 97 -8.42 10.63 12.68
C LEU A 97 -7.42 9.46 12.67
N GLY A 98 -6.94 9.14 11.49
CA GLY A 98 -5.82 8.23 11.31
C GLY A 98 -4.52 9.01 11.15
N VAL A 99 -3.40 8.34 11.38
CA VAL A 99 -2.09 8.95 11.16
C VAL A 99 -1.71 8.74 9.71
N SER A 100 -1.40 9.83 9.04
CA SER A 100 -0.91 9.83 7.67
C SER A 100 0.57 10.20 7.64
N PHE A 101 1.21 9.89 6.52
CA PHE A 101 2.62 10.17 6.32
C PHE A 101 2.79 10.96 5.03
N LYS A 102 3.49 12.07 5.12
CA LYS A 102 3.69 12.95 3.97
C LYS A 102 5.02 12.65 3.30
N PHE A 103 4.96 12.19 2.06
CA PHE A 103 6.14 11.97 1.23
C PHE A 103 6.45 13.24 0.44
N TRP A 104 6.84 14.28 1.11
CA TRP A 104 7.24 15.52 0.46
C TRP A 104 8.75 15.62 0.36
N TYR A 105 9.23 15.83 -0.84
CA TYR A 105 10.65 15.97 -1.11
C TYR A 105 11.05 17.45 -1.07
N SER A 106 10.85 18.10 0.05
CA SER A 106 11.29 19.51 0.17
C SER A 106 12.81 19.65 0.09
N SER A 107 13.53 18.56 0.24
CA SER A 107 14.97 18.49 0.01
C SER A 107 15.36 17.03 -0.21
N LYS A 108 16.21 16.78 -1.18
CA LYS A 108 16.74 15.44 -1.46
C LYS A 108 17.42 14.82 -0.24
N ASN A 109 17.84 15.67 0.69
CA ASN A 109 18.57 15.25 1.87
C ASN A 109 17.69 15.10 3.12
N SER A 110 16.38 15.29 3.00
CA SER A 110 15.50 15.12 4.13
C SER A 110 15.47 13.64 4.54
N LYS A 111 15.89 13.38 5.76
CA LYS A 111 15.95 12.02 6.32
C LYS A 111 14.69 11.65 7.07
N LEU A 112 13.81 12.60 7.27
CA LEU A 112 12.60 12.40 8.06
C LEU A 112 11.40 12.83 7.23
N GLY A 113 10.44 11.96 7.14
CA GLY A 113 9.14 12.29 6.58
C GLY A 113 8.30 13.05 7.59
N HIS A 114 7.19 13.56 7.15
CA HIS A 114 6.34 14.39 7.99
C HIS A 114 5.09 13.63 8.43
N LYS A 115 4.90 13.58 9.75
CA LYS A 115 3.70 13.03 10.34
C LYS A 115 2.53 13.95 10.04
N GLY A 116 1.43 13.37 9.68
CA GLY A 116 0.17 14.09 9.50
C GLY A 116 -0.96 13.35 10.19
N SER A 117 -2.11 13.98 10.22
CA SER A 117 -3.35 13.33 10.62
C SER A 117 -4.40 13.64 9.57
N SER A 118 -5.22 12.67 9.26
CA SER A 118 -6.26 12.81 8.24
C SER A 118 -7.53 12.15 8.72
N GLN A 119 -8.67 12.73 8.36
CA GLN A 119 -9.94 12.10 8.65
C GLN A 119 -9.97 10.73 7.96
N LYS A 120 -10.50 9.74 8.65
CA LYS A 120 -10.52 8.35 8.15
C LYS A 120 -11.27 8.21 6.84
N SER A 121 -12.15 9.13 6.52
CA SER A 121 -12.91 9.15 5.27
C SER A 121 -12.15 9.74 4.09
N PHE A 122 -11.00 10.38 4.33
CA PHE A 122 -10.21 10.96 3.25
C PHE A 122 -9.58 9.85 2.40
N LEU A 123 -9.35 10.15 1.14
CA LEU A 123 -8.72 9.20 0.21
C LEU A 123 -7.23 9.51 0.14
N LEU A 124 -6.41 8.58 0.62
CA LEU A 124 -4.96 8.71 0.60
C LEU A 124 -4.34 7.51 -0.11
N TYR A 125 -3.06 7.65 -0.42
CA TYR A 125 -2.28 6.61 -1.08
C TYR A 125 -1.94 5.49 -0.10
N VAL A 126 -1.69 4.30 -0.63
CA VAL A 126 -1.45 3.10 0.17
C VAL A 126 -0.28 2.31 -0.40
N ARG A 127 0.71 2.06 0.44
CA ARG A 127 1.77 1.11 0.11
C ARG A 127 1.74 0.01 1.18
N ALA A 128 1.55 -1.22 0.77
CA ALA A 128 1.42 -2.34 1.69
C ALA A 128 2.78 -2.88 2.12
N VAL A 129 2.82 -3.44 3.32
CA VAL A 129 4.00 -4.11 3.87
C VAL A 129 3.61 -5.46 4.45
N LYS A 130 4.62 -6.29 4.67
CA LYS A 130 4.45 -7.60 5.31
C LYS A 130 5.64 -7.85 6.22
N THR A 131 5.38 -8.34 7.42
CA THR A 131 6.45 -8.72 8.34
C THR A 131 7.07 -10.04 7.88
N LEU A 132 8.38 -10.13 7.93
CA LEU A 132 9.12 -11.34 7.58
C LEU A 132 9.00 -12.40 8.66
#